data_9d6a673764c79b9604aefcf48cc9b29a
#
_entry.id   9d6a673764c79b9604aefcf48cc9b29a
#
_cell.length_a   1.000
_cell.length_b   1.000
_cell.length_c   1.000
_cell.angle_alpha   90.00
_cell.angle_beta   90.00
_cell.angle_gamma   90.00
#
_symmetry.space_group_name_H-M   'P 1'
#
loop_
_entity.id
_entity.type
_entity.pdbx_description
1 polymer ?
#
loop_
_entity_poly.entity_id
_entity_poly.type
_entity_poly.pdbx_seq_one_letter_code
_entity_poly.pdbx_strand_id
1 'polypeptide(L)'
;NTDWNDAAYQTGVLHKHNVNISGGTENTKYMASVGYLGQTGILPNSERKQFNGRTNMDMNITKKLTVRLNMSYIKNDYKDPNSNYGGGWSDQIIRQLNILSPMIPVYNEDGTYGATNDGNPIAWLDSGQTVDKYNQNFTGSLAVDYQIIDGLKATVSGSYVNDDQHFKAFVMKLDTDPAQASRPNSLEERFTNWSRYNFDALLNYDKTFGNHGLKVMLGYHAEKYDVRYNKEYRENFPNNELDYMFAGASATQTN
;
A
#
# COMPACT_ATOMS: atom_id res chain seq x y z
N ASN A 1 -11.14 37.81 8.12
CA ASN A 1 -11.25 36.89 6.99
C ASN A 1 -10.32 35.70 7.25
N THR A 2 -10.83 34.51 7.13
CA THR A 2 -10.10 33.26 7.33
C THR A 2 -9.44 32.85 6.03
N ASP A 3 -8.11 32.60 6.06
CA ASP A 3 -7.42 31.82 5.02
C ASP A 3 -7.39 30.35 5.47
N TRP A 4 -8.29 29.57 4.90
CA TRP A 4 -8.45 28.16 5.24
C TRP A 4 -7.25 27.31 4.84
N ASN A 5 -6.54 27.70 3.77
CA ASN A 5 -5.36 26.99 3.32
C ASN A 5 -4.17 27.24 4.25
N ASP A 6 -3.96 28.48 4.66
CA ASP A 6 -2.89 28.84 5.60
C ASP A 6 -3.15 28.21 6.99
N ALA A 7 -4.41 28.10 7.39
CA ALA A 7 -4.78 27.47 8.66
C ALA A 7 -4.56 25.94 8.69
N ALA A 8 -4.56 25.28 7.53
CA ALA A 8 -4.53 23.84 7.44
C ALA A 8 -3.20 23.26 6.94
N TYR A 9 -2.55 23.93 5.97
CA TYR A 9 -1.38 23.34 5.32
C TYR A 9 -0.09 23.53 6.10
N GLN A 10 0.73 22.50 6.04
CA GLN A 10 2.09 22.48 6.60
C GLN A 10 3.12 22.16 5.52
N THR A 11 4.39 22.39 5.84
CA THR A 11 5.49 21.96 4.97
C THR A 11 5.64 20.44 5.04
N GLY A 12 5.46 19.77 3.92
CA GLY A 12 5.76 18.35 3.76
C GLY A 12 7.26 18.11 3.59
N VAL A 13 7.77 17.05 4.20
CA VAL A 13 9.17 16.62 4.11
C VAL A 13 9.25 15.24 3.53
N LEU A 14 10.17 15.03 2.56
CA LEU A 14 10.45 13.72 2.00
C LEU A 14 11.94 13.42 2.13
N HIS A 15 12.27 12.24 2.63
CA HIS A 15 13.62 11.70 2.62
C HIS A 15 13.64 10.26 2.13
N LYS A 16 14.69 9.89 1.40
CA LYS A 16 14.85 8.55 0.82
C LYS A 16 16.29 8.10 0.98
N HIS A 17 16.46 6.87 1.43
CA HIS A 17 17.76 6.21 1.60
C HIS A 17 17.75 4.87 0.88
N ASN A 18 18.80 4.59 0.11
CA ASN A 18 18.97 3.30 -0.57
C ASN A 18 20.41 2.84 -0.43
N VAL A 19 20.57 1.56 -0.16
CA VAL A 19 21.84 0.87 -0.18
C VAL A 19 21.76 -0.29 -1.15
N ASN A 20 22.73 -0.39 -2.04
CA ASN A 20 22.84 -1.47 -3.01
C ASN A 20 24.21 -2.12 -2.89
N ILE A 21 24.24 -3.43 -2.95
CA ILE A 21 25.46 -4.21 -3.07
C ILE A 21 25.31 -5.17 -4.26
N SER A 22 26.33 -5.25 -5.08
CA SER A 22 26.38 -6.21 -6.19
C SER A 22 27.76 -6.75 -6.36
N GLY A 23 27.85 -7.98 -6.82
CA GLY A 23 29.11 -8.62 -7.07
C GLY A 23 28.91 -9.93 -7.81
N GLY A 24 29.99 -10.65 -7.98
CA GLY A 24 29.92 -11.96 -8.59
C GLY A 24 31.27 -12.51 -9.01
N THR A 25 31.19 -13.70 -9.52
CA THR A 25 32.28 -14.46 -10.18
C THR A 25 31.85 -14.78 -11.61
N GLU A 26 32.65 -15.53 -12.34
CA GLU A 26 32.27 -16.05 -13.66
C GLU A 26 30.97 -16.90 -13.59
N ASN A 27 30.75 -17.59 -12.47
CA ASN A 27 29.65 -18.54 -12.31
C ASN A 27 28.46 -17.99 -11.51
N THR A 28 28.64 -16.91 -10.74
CA THR A 28 27.58 -16.36 -9.89
C THR A 28 27.58 -14.87 -9.96
N LYS A 29 26.40 -14.29 -10.21
CA LYS A 29 26.17 -12.85 -10.11
C LYS A 29 25.06 -12.60 -9.11
N TYR A 30 25.23 -11.59 -8.26
CA TYR A 30 24.21 -11.22 -7.29
C TYR A 30 24.07 -9.71 -7.15
N MET A 31 22.89 -9.32 -6.76
CA MET A 31 22.56 -7.96 -6.37
C MET A 31 21.58 -8.02 -5.19
N ALA A 32 21.83 -7.24 -4.17
CA ALA A 32 20.91 -7.01 -3.08
C ALA A 32 20.75 -5.50 -2.85
N SER A 33 19.56 -5.07 -2.53
CA SER A 33 19.26 -3.69 -2.19
C SER A 33 18.26 -3.59 -1.06
N VAL A 34 18.43 -2.56 -0.23
CA VAL A 34 17.45 -2.16 0.77
C VAL A 34 17.20 -0.67 0.65
N GLY A 35 15.98 -0.27 0.87
CA GLY A 35 15.58 1.13 0.78
C GLY A 35 14.57 1.50 1.84
N TYR A 36 14.60 2.76 2.23
CA TYR A 36 13.65 3.41 3.10
C TYR A 36 13.22 4.75 2.51
N LEU A 37 11.93 5.03 2.58
CA LEU A 37 11.35 6.34 2.27
C LEU A 37 10.47 6.77 3.44
N GLY A 38 10.68 7.98 3.93
CA GLY A 38 9.80 8.66 4.88
C GLY A 38 9.30 9.96 4.27
N GLN A 39 8.01 10.18 4.38
CA GLN A 39 7.34 11.38 3.88
C GLN A 39 6.28 11.83 4.88
N THR A 40 6.28 13.11 5.21
CA THR A 40 5.13 13.79 5.82
C THR A 40 4.39 14.56 4.75
N GLY A 41 3.05 14.56 4.81
CA GLY A 41 2.22 15.28 3.86
C GLY A 41 2.06 16.76 4.17
N ILE A 42 1.40 17.47 3.29
CA ILE A 42 1.06 18.88 3.45
C ILE A 42 -0.13 19.11 4.40
N LEU A 43 -0.92 18.09 4.70
CA LEU A 43 -1.91 18.11 5.77
C LEU A 43 -1.32 17.51 7.04
N PRO A 44 -1.63 18.04 8.24
CA PRO A 44 -1.32 17.38 9.50
C PRO A 44 -1.82 15.93 9.54
N ASN A 45 -1.14 15.07 10.27
CA ASN A 45 -1.47 13.63 10.38
C ASN A 45 -1.38 12.84 9.08
N SER A 46 -0.71 13.38 8.04
CA SER A 46 -0.44 12.66 6.80
C SER A 46 1.01 12.18 6.76
N GLU A 47 1.20 10.87 6.71
CA GLU A 47 2.51 10.23 6.68
C GLU A 47 2.55 9.05 5.70
N ARG A 48 3.72 8.82 5.12
CA ARG A 48 4.05 7.60 4.39
C ARG A 48 5.42 7.10 4.81
N LYS A 49 5.50 5.83 5.15
CA LYS A 49 6.77 5.11 5.38
C LYS A 49 6.81 3.90 4.45
N GLN A 50 7.92 3.75 3.75
CA GLN A 50 8.11 2.61 2.86
C GLN A 50 9.44 1.94 3.16
N PHE A 51 9.42 0.62 3.34
CA PHE A 51 10.59 -0.23 3.34
C PHE A 51 10.56 -1.12 2.11
N ASN A 52 11.69 -1.28 1.46
CA ASN A 52 11.82 -2.21 0.35
C ASN A 52 13.14 -2.98 0.43
N GLY A 53 13.08 -4.25 0.06
CA GLY A 53 14.23 -5.11 -0.11
C GLY A 53 14.14 -5.85 -1.43
N ARG A 54 15.27 -6.02 -2.11
CA ARG A 54 15.36 -6.78 -3.35
C ARG A 54 16.64 -7.60 -3.40
N THR A 55 16.53 -8.81 -3.90
CA THR A 55 17.66 -9.69 -4.20
C THR A 55 17.47 -10.34 -5.55
N ASN A 56 18.51 -10.30 -6.37
CA ASN A 56 18.60 -11.05 -7.62
C ASN A 56 19.88 -11.88 -7.59
N MET A 57 19.81 -13.12 -8.04
CA MET A 57 20.94 -14.02 -8.11
C MET A 57 20.85 -14.90 -9.35
N ASP A 58 21.93 -14.88 -10.13
CA ASP A 58 22.12 -15.76 -11.30
C ASP A 58 23.30 -16.68 -11.03
N MET A 59 23.10 -17.99 -11.12
CA MET A 59 24.11 -18.99 -10.80
C MET A 59 24.25 -19.98 -11.96
N ASN A 60 25.41 -20.04 -12.56
CA ASN A 60 25.81 -21.10 -13.49
C ASN A 60 26.35 -22.29 -12.70
N ILE A 61 25.48 -23.23 -12.31
CA ILE A 61 25.86 -24.41 -11.51
C ILE A 61 26.79 -25.31 -12.30
N THR A 62 26.52 -25.42 -13.59
CA THR A 62 27.39 -26.10 -14.57
C THR A 62 27.37 -25.32 -15.87
N LYS A 63 28.16 -25.76 -16.88
CA LYS A 63 28.11 -25.19 -18.24
C LYS A 63 26.73 -25.35 -18.92
N LYS A 64 25.88 -26.21 -18.37
CA LYS A 64 24.55 -26.53 -18.95
C LYS A 64 23.38 -26.13 -18.04
N LEU A 65 23.65 -25.82 -16.76
CA LEU A 65 22.61 -25.58 -15.77
C LEU A 65 22.79 -24.19 -15.18
N THR A 66 21.79 -23.32 -15.38
CA THR A 66 21.72 -21.99 -14.78
C THR A 66 20.48 -21.90 -13.90
N VAL A 67 20.63 -21.34 -12.72
CA VAL A 67 19.54 -21.06 -11.76
C VAL A 67 19.46 -19.56 -11.56
N ARG A 68 18.25 -19.01 -11.64
CA ARG A 68 17.96 -17.59 -11.40
C ARG A 68 16.96 -17.46 -10.27
N LEU A 69 17.31 -16.68 -9.26
CA LEU A 69 16.47 -16.35 -8.12
C LEU A 69 16.22 -14.85 -8.07
N ASN A 70 14.96 -14.43 -8.01
CA ASN A 70 14.61 -13.04 -7.77
C ASN A 70 13.62 -12.98 -6.61
N MET A 71 13.86 -12.08 -5.67
CA MET A 71 12.96 -11.80 -4.56
C MET A 71 12.85 -10.31 -4.35
N SER A 72 11.66 -9.84 -4.06
CA SER A 72 11.42 -8.46 -3.62
C SER A 72 10.36 -8.43 -2.54
N TYR A 73 10.52 -7.52 -1.61
CA TYR A 73 9.57 -7.22 -0.55
C TYR A 73 9.42 -5.71 -0.44
N ILE A 74 8.18 -5.24 -0.39
CA ILE A 74 7.84 -3.84 -0.18
C ILE A 74 6.79 -3.78 0.91
N LYS A 75 7.04 -2.96 1.93
CA LYS A 75 6.05 -2.59 2.95
C LYS A 75 5.81 -1.09 2.88
N ASN A 76 4.56 -0.70 2.73
CA ASN A 76 4.11 0.69 2.81
C ASN A 76 3.18 0.84 4.01
N ASP A 77 3.47 1.80 4.86
CA ASP A 77 2.58 2.27 5.91
C ASP A 77 2.12 3.69 5.53
N TYR A 78 0.82 3.90 5.43
CA TYR A 78 0.19 5.18 5.14
C TYR A 78 -0.69 5.58 6.30
N LYS A 79 -0.63 6.83 6.65
CA LYS A 79 -1.54 7.48 7.56
C LYS A 79 -2.05 8.75 6.88
N ASP A 80 -3.36 8.89 6.74
CA ASP A 80 -4.00 10.06 6.17
C ASP A 80 -5.01 10.62 7.15
N PRO A 81 -5.17 11.96 7.28
CA PRO A 81 -6.21 12.53 8.11
C PRO A 81 -7.57 12.11 7.60
N ASN A 82 -8.48 11.84 8.52
CA ASN A 82 -9.84 11.44 8.24
C ASN A 82 -10.81 12.60 8.43
N SER A 83 -11.96 12.55 7.75
CA SER A 83 -13.05 13.51 7.93
C SER A 83 -14.31 12.78 8.39
N ASN A 84 -15.22 13.51 9.05
CA ASN A 84 -16.52 12.95 9.45
C ASN A 84 -17.58 13.08 8.36
N TYR A 85 -17.21 13.57 7.16
CA TYR A 85 -18.13 13.83 6.07
C TYR A 85 -17.89 12.90 4.88
N GLY A 86 -18.98 12.48 4.25
CA GLY A 86 -18.93 11.78 2.96
C GLY A 86 -18.20 10.43 2.99
N GLY A 87 -18.15 9.76 4.14
CA GLY A 87 -17.48 8.47 4.28
C GLY A 87 -16.02 8.57 4.70
N GLY A 88 -15.58 9.75 5.15
CA GLY A 88 -14.21 10.00 5.59
C GLY A 88 -13.29 10.32 4.40
N TRP A 89 -12.02 10.43 4.61
CA TRP A 89 -10.94 10.66 3.66
C TRP A 89 -10.45 12.10 3.61
N SER A 90 -9.17 12.24 3.35
CA SER A 90 -8.48 13.53 3.25
C SER A 90 -8.93 14.41 2.09
N ASP A 91 -9.51 13.83 1.03
CA ASP A 91 -10.08 14.57 -0.11
C ASP A 91 -11.25 15.46 0.31
N GLN A 92 -12.06 15.04 1.29
CA GLN A 92 -13.12 15.86 1.83
C GLN A 92 -12.58 17.06 2.63
N ILE A 93 -11.46 16.90 3.32
CA ILE A 93 -10.76 18.00 3.99
C ILE A 93 -10.30 19.03 2.95
N ILE A 94 -9.60 18.58 1.91
CA ILE A 94 -9.11 19.44 0.82
C ILE A 94 -10.28 20.14 0.10
N ARG A 95 -11.38 19.41 -0.14
CA ARG A 95 -12.59 20.02 -0.71
C ARG A 95 -13.11 21.14 0.16
N GLN A 96 -13.28 20.92 1.46
CA GLN A 96 -13.78 21.94 2.40
C GLN A 96 -12.88 23.17 2.46
N LEU A 97 -11.57 22.98 2.54
CA LEU A 97 -10.62 24.11 2.55
C LEU A 97 -10.76 25.03 1.33
N ASN A 98 -11.18 24.48 0.19
CA ASN A 98 -11.31 25.24 -1.06
C ASN A 98 -12.69 25.86 -1.30
N ILE A 99 -13.75 25.42 -0.60
CA ILE A 99 -15.12 25.91 -0.83
C ILE A 99 -15.68 26.74 0.32
N LEU A 100 -15.07 26.70 1.50
CA LEU A 100 -15.55 27.44 2.65
C LEU A 100 -15.39 28.94 2.47
N SER A 101 -16.41 29.67 2.91
CA SER A 101 -16.37 31.13 2.90
C SER A 101 -15.30 31.66 3.86
N PRO A 102 -14.49 32.64 3.45
CA PRO A 102 -13.51 33.27 4.32
C PRO A 102 -14.18 34.14 5.46
N MET A 103 -15.50 34.31 5.40
CA MET A 103 -16.27 34.97 6.44
C MET A 103 -16.53 34.10 7.67
N ILE A 104 -16.37 32.79 7.55
CA ILE A 104 -16.53 31.84 8.66
C ILE A 104 -15.19 31.79 9.41
N PRO A 105 -15.16 32.01 10.73
CA PRO A 105 -13.94 31.89 11.52
C PRO A 105 -13.56 30.43 11.71
N VAL A 106 -12.28 30.10 11.90
CA VAL A 106 -11.84 28.75 12.29
C VAL A 106 -12.42 28.42 13.67
N TYR A 107 -12.29 29.34 14.62
CA TYR A 107 -12.81 29.23 15.99
C TYR A 107 -13.74 30.40 16.31
N ASN A 108 -14.83 30.10 16.96
CA ASN A 108 -15.71 31.11 17.59
C ASN A 108 -15.10 31.66 18.88
N GLU A 109 -15.67 32.74 19.40
CA GLU A 109 -15.21 33.40 20.68
C GLU A 109 -15.32 32.46 21.90
N ASP A 110 -16.22 31.48 21.86
CA ASP A 110 -16.41 30.46 22.91
C ASP A 110 -15.50 29.25 22.80
N GLY A 111 -14.58 29.25 21.81
CA GLY A 111 -13.64 28.16 21.55
C GLY A 111 -14.21 26.97 20.73
N THR A 112 -15.47 27.05 20.35
CA THR A 112 -16.03 26.04 19.40
C THR A 112 -15.56 26.35 17.98
N TYR A 113 -15.62 25.34 17.09
CA TYR A 113 -15.28 25.57 15.68
C TYR A 113 -16.37 26.35 14.95
N GLY A 114 -15.97 27.20 14.01
CA GLY A 114 -16.90 27.92 13.16
C GLY A 114 -17.85 27.00 12.45
N ALA A 115 -19.16 27.32 12.50
CA ALA A 115 -20.21 26.46 11.96
C ALA A 115 -20.18 26.42 10.44
N THR A 116 -20.17 25.23 9.87
CA THR A 116 -20.30 24.96 8.43
C THR A 116 -21.34 23.87 8.22
N ASN A 117 -21.87 23.74 7.00
CA ASN A 117 -22.89 22.74 6.72
C ASN A 117 -22.36 21.30 6.80
N ASP A 118 -21.10 21.09 6.37
CA ASP A 118 -20.51 19.76 6.20
C ASP A 118 -19.52 19.39 7.32
N GLY A 119 -19.19 20.34 8.19
CA GLY A 119 -18.19 20.23 9.24
C GLY A 119 -16.94 21.08 8.98
N ASN A 120 -16.26 21.44 10.05
CA ASN A 120 -15.07 22.28 9.99
C ASN A 120 -13.82 21.43 9.72
N PRO A 121 -13.08 21.69 8.62
CA PRO A 121 -11.93 20.87 8.25
C PRO A 121 -10.78 20.95 9.28
N ILE A 122 -10.66 22.05 10.00
CA ILE A 122 -9.65 22.19 11.07
C ILE A 122 -10.04 21.32 12.27
N ALA A 123 -11.34 21.23 12.62
CA ALA A 123 -11.80 20.29 13.66
C ALA A 123 -11.43 18.84 13.33
N TRP A 124 -11.51 18.44 12.06
CA TRP A 124 -11.11 17.11 11.64
C TRP A 124 -9.59 16.90 11.77
N LEU A 125 -8.77 17.89 11.41
CA LEU A 125 -7.31 17.81 11.54
C LEU A 125 -6.87 17.82 13.01
N ASP A 126 -7.45 18.70 13.83
CA ASP A 126 -7.11 18.85 15.24
C ASP A 126 -7.54 17.63 16.08
N SER A 127 -8.58 16.92 15.66
CA SER A 127 -9.00 15.69 16.33
C SER A 127 -7.94 14.58 16.28
N GLY A 128 -7.02 14.65 15.33
CA GLY A 128 -6.00 13.63 15.12
C GLY A 128 -6.52 12.33 14.52
N GLN A 129 -7.81 12.26 14.13
CA GLN A 129 -8.37 11.06 13.51
C GLN A 129 -7.73 10.76 12.16
N THR A 130 -7.43 9.50 11.93
CA THR A 130 -6.73 9.07 10.72
C THR A 130 -7.36 7.85 10.08
N VAL A 131 -7.05 7.68 8.81
CA VAL A 131 -7.18 6.43 8.07
C VAL A 131 -5.80 5.83 7.96
N ASP A 132 -5.61 4.69 8.59
CA ASP A 132 -4.36 3.96 8.55
C ASP A 132 -4.45 2.83 7.53
N LYS A 133 -3.46 2.75 6.66
CA LYS A 133 -3.36 1.71 5.64
C LYS A 133 -1.95 1.14 5.65
N TYR A 134 -1.84 -0.16 5.66
CA TYR A 134 -0.58 -0.76 5.26
C TYR A 134 -0.78 -1.71 4.08
N ASN A 135 0.26 -1.80 3.27
CA ASN A 135 0.34 -2.73 2.16
C ASN A 135 1.69 -3.43 2.22
N GLN A 136 1.69 -4.76 2.17
CA GLN A 136 2.88 -5.59 2.11
C GLN A 136 2.83 -6.41 0.84
N ASN A 137 3.83 -6.24 -0.01
CA ASN A 137 3.96 -7.00 -1.24
C ASN A 137 5.24 -7.84 -1.22
N PHE A 138 5.09 -9.13 -1.40
CA PHE A 138 6.19 -10.06 -1.61
C PHE A 138 6.10 -10.64 -3.02
N THR A 139 7.21 -10.66 -3.73
CA THR A 139 7.36 -11.34 -5.01
C THR A 139 8.61 -12.21 -4.97
N GLY A 140 8.46 -13.47 -5.26
CA GLY A 140 9.56 -14.43 -5.39
C GLY A 140 9.46 -15.19 -6.70
N SER A 141 10.57 -15.39 -7.40
CA SER A 141 10.64 -16.25 -8.58
C SER A 141 11.92 -17.05 -8.62
N LEU A 142 11.79 -18.30 -9.02
CA LEU A 142 12.90 -19.23 -9.28
C LEU A 142 12.75 -19.75 -10.71
N ALA A 143 13.84 -19.67 -11.47
CA ALA A 143 13.91 -20.25 -12.80
C ALA A 143 15.15 -21.11 -12.93
N VAL A 144 14.99 -22.25 -13.61
CA VAL A 144 16.06 -23.19 -13.91
C VAL A 144 16.12 -23.39 -15.42
N ASP A 145 17.25 -23.04 -16.00
CA ASP A 145 17.57 -23.27 -17.42
C ASP A 145 18.50 -24.48 -17.54
N TYR A 146 18.16 -25.41 -18.39
CA TYR A 146 19.00 -26.57 -18.68
C TYR A 146 19.23 -26.72 -20.18
N GLN A 147 20.50 -26.65 -20.60
CA GLN A 147 20.92 -26.91 -21.97
C GLN A 147 21.02 -28.40 -22.20
N ILE A 148 19.99 -29.01 -22.81
CA ILE A 148 19.89 -30.45 -23.04
C ILE A 148 20.95 -30.88 -24.01
N ILE A 149 20.91 -30.31 -25.23
CA ILE A 149 21.90 -30.48 -26.30
C ILE A 149 22.12 -29.09 -26.95
N ASP A 150 23.07 -29.00 -27.85
CA ASP A 150 23.30 -27.82 -28.65
C ASP A 150 22.02 -27.41 -29.42
N GLY A 151 21.60 -26.17 -29.25
CA GLY A 151 20.36 -25.59 -29.78
C GLY A 151 19.09 -25.90 -28.97
N LEU A 152 19.05 -26.88 -28.05
CA LEU A 152 17.86 -27.23 -27.27
C LEU A 152 18.00 -26.92 -25.81
N LYS A 153 17.17 -25.97 -25.32
CA LYS A 153 17.14 -25.50 -23.93
C LYS A 153 15.75 -25.74 -23.33
N ALA A 154 15.71 -26.34 -22.14
CA ALA A 154 14.53 -26.38 -21.30
C ALA A 154 14.63 -25.29 -20.20
N THR A 155 13.52 -24.62 -19.91
CA THR A 155 13.38 -23.67 -18.82
C THR A 155 12.17 -24.07 -17.99
N VAL A 156 12.35 -24.23 -16.70
CA VAL A 156 11.24 -24.38 -15.74
C VAL A 156 11.30 -23.21 -14.76
N SER A 157 10.19 -22.53 -14.57
CA SER A 157 10.12 -21.44 -13.60
C SER A 157 8.84 -21.47 -12.78
N GLY A 158 8.96 -20.98 -11.55
CA GLY A 158 7.84 -20.74 -10.67
C GLY A 158 7.94 -19.36 -10.06
N SER A 159 6.81 -18.70 -9.85
CA SER A 159 6.75 -17.46 -9.12
C SER A 159 5.57 -17.42 -8.16
N TYR A 160 5.78 -16.70 -7.07
CA TYR A 160 4.78 -16.41 -6.06
C TYR A 160 4.74 -14.92 -5.82
N VAL A 161 3.53 -14.35 -5.90
CA VAL A 161 3.24 -12.96 -5.51
C VAL A 161 2.19 -13.00 -4.42
N ASN A 162 2.45 -12.28 -3.35
CA ASN A 162 1.48 -12.05 -2.27
C ASN A 162 1.36 -10.56 -2.00
N ASP A 163 0.14 -10.09 -1.84
CA ASP A 163 -0.17 -8.72 -1.45
C ASP A 163 -1.16 -8.75 -0.28
N ASP A 164 -0.73 -8.20 0.86
CA ASP A 164 -1.53 -8.04 2.07
C ASP A 164 -1.84 -6.56 2.27
N GLN A 165 -3.11 -6.25 2.35
CA GLN A 165 -3.60 -4.89 2.59
C GLN A 165 -4.47 -4.87 3.85
N HIS A 166 -4.20 -3.93 4.73
CA HIS A 166 -5.03 -3.61 5.86
C HIS A 166 -5.41 -2.13 5.81
N PHE A 167 -6.67 -1.87 6.02
CA PHE A 167 -7.26 -0.55 6.12
C PHE A 167 -7.99 -0.45 7.46
N LYS A 168 -7.71 0.62 8.22
CA LYS A 168 -8.40 0.95 9.46
C LYS A 168 -8.79 2.41 9.42
N ALA A 169 -10.07 2.70 9.60
CA ALA A 169 -10.59 4.06 9.68
C ALA A 169 -11.46 4.20 10.93
N PHE A 170 -10.97 4.93 11.93
CA PHE A 170 -11.74 5.32 13.08
C PHE A 170 -12.23 6.75 12.91
N VAL A 171 -13.54 6.94 12.92
CA VAL A 171 -14.20 8.24 12.90
C VAL A 171 -14.56 8.62 14.31
N MET A 172 -14.02 9.72 14.78
CA MET A 172 -14.24 10.24 16.14
C MET A 172 -15.55 11.02 16.23
N LYS A 173 -16.19 11.00 17.38
CA LYS A 173 -17.27 11.93 17.70
C LYS A 173 -16.64 13.29 18.02
N LEU A 174 -17.10 14.34 17.33
CA LEU A 174 -16.57 15.71 17.49
C LEU A 174 -17.64 16.61 18.08
N ASP A 175 -17.75 16.63 19.40
CA ASP A 175 -18.77 17.41 20.12
C ASP A 175 -18.58 18.94 19.96
N THR A 176 -17.35 19.39 19.63
CA THR A 176 -17.02 20.79 19.39
C THR A 176 -17.27 21.29 17.97
N ASP A 177 -17.59 20.39 17.03
CA ASP A 177 -18.01 20.74 15.67
C ASP A 177 -19.55 20.62 15.56
N PRO A 178 -20.29 21.74 15.48
CA PRO A 178 -21.74 21.75 15.52
C PRO A 178 -22.39 20.88 14.43
N ALA A 179 -21.76 20.75 13.25
CA ALA A 179 -22.27 19.95 12.14
C ALA A 179 -22.09 18.43 12.36
N GLN A 180 -21.20 18.02 13.27
CA GLN A 180 -20.81 16.62 13.47
C GLN A 180 -21.13 16.08 14.88
N ALA A 181 -21.52 16.94 15.82
CA ALA A 181 -21.74 16.57 17.22
C ALA A 181 -22.77 15.46 17.45
N SER A 182 -23.75 15.32 16.56
CA SER A 182 -24.77 14.26 16.63
C SER A 182 -24.36 12.93 16.02
N ARG A 183 -23.22 12.85 15.32
CA ARG A 183 -22.77 11.61 14.66
C ARG A 183 -22.08 10.69 15.64
N PRO A 184 -22.38 9.38 15.63
CA PRO A 184 -21.63 8.43 16.44
C PRO A 184 -20.20 8.29 15.94
N ASN A 185 -19.30 7.91 16.84
CA ASN A 185 -18.01 7.38 16.42
C ASN A 185 -18.18 6.01 15.75
N SER A 186 -17.30 5.69 14.83
CA SER A 186 -17.37 4.44 14.08
C SER A 186 -15.98 3.92 13.72
N LEU A 187 -15.85 2.61 13.57
CA LEU A 187 -14.67 1.93 13.11
C LEU A 187 -15.00 1.06 11.90
N GLU A 188 -14.22 1.23 10.85
CA GLU A 188 -14.16 0.32 9.72
C GLU A 188 -12.79 -0.30 9.61
N GLU A 189 -12.72 -1.63 9.54
CA GLU A 189 -11.51 -2.37 9.22
C GLU A 189 -11.73 -3.25 8.00
N ARG A 190 -10.73 -3.30 7.12
CA ARG A 190 -10.71 -4.15 5.94
C ARG A 190 -9.38 -4.86 5.83
N PHE A 191 -9.44 -6.16 5.57
CA PHE A 191 -8.29 -6.99 5.28
C PHE A 191 -8.47 -7.58 3.89
N THR A 192 -7.48 -7.38 3.05
CA THR A 192 -7.45 -7.98 1.71
C THR A 192 -6.13 -8.68 1.53
N ASN A 193 -6.17 -9.97 1.27
CA ASN A 193 -5.01 -10.74 0.85
C ASN A 193 -5.29 -11.30 -0.53
N TRP A 194 -4.36 -11.12 -1.45
CA TRP A 194 -4.39 -11.84 -2.71
C TRP A 194 -3.03 -12.44 -2.99
N SER A 195 -3.05 -13.63 -3.57
CA SER A 195 -1.86 -14.35 -3.95
C SER A 195 -1.99 -14.96 -5.33
N ARG A 196 -0.87 -14.97 -6.03
CA ARG A 196 -0.75 -15.52 -7.38
C ARG A 196 0.43 -16.46 -7.40
N TYR A 197 0.18 -17.65 -7.95
CA TYR A 197 1.18 -18.68 -8.20
C TYR A 197 1.25 -18.89 -9.70
N ASN A 198 2.45 -18.78 -10.27
CA ASN A 198 2.67 -19.11 -11.68
C ASN A 198 3.67 -20.26 -11.76
N PHE A 199 3.45 -21.11 -12.74
CA PHE A 199 4.37 -22.16 -13.15
C PHE A 199 4.49 -22.15 -14.67
N ASP A 200 5.73 -22.11 -15.16
CA ASP A 200 6.05 -22.15 -16.59
C ASP A 200 7.04 -23.25 -16.88
N ALA A 201 6.81 -23.97 -17.96
CA ALA A 201 7.75 -24.91 -18.53
C ALA A 201 7.90 -24.62 -20.03
N LEU A 202 9.11 -24.31 -20.46
CA LEU A 202 9.41 -23.92 -21.83
C LEU A 202 10.48 -24.82 -22.41
N LEU A 203 10.31 -25.21 -23.65
CA LEU A 203 11.31 -25.91 -24.45
C LEU A 203 11.60 -25.07 -25.69
N ASN A 204 12.83 -24.59 -25.80
CA ASN A 204 13.28 -23.76 -26.90
C ASN A 204 14.31 -24.51 -27.73
N TYR A 205 14.07 -24.57 -29.04
CA TYR A 205 15.04 -25.06 -30.01
C TYR A 205 15.43 -23.92 -30.93
N ASP A 206 16.72 -23.59 -30.99
CA ASP A 206 17.28 -22.55 -31.84
C ASP A 206 18.59 -23.08 -32.45
N LYS A 207 18.55 -23.37 -33.72
CA LYS A 207 19.71 -23.92 -34.44
C LYS A 207 19.78 -23.44 -35.88
N THR A 208 21.00 -23.18 -36.33
CA THR A 208 21.30 -22.80 -37.71
C THR A 208 21.90 -24.01 -38.46
N PHE A 209 21.35 -24.30 -39.62
CA PHE A 209 21.77 -25.35 -40.53
C PHE A 209 22.21 -24.70 -41.85
N GLY A 210 23.50 -24.51 -42.03
CA GLY A 210 23.99 -23.79 -43.17
C GLY A 210 23.47 -22.34 -43.21
N ASN A 211 22.70 -22.00 -44.25
CA ASN A 211 22.08 -20.68 -44.39
C ASN A 211 20.64 -20.59 -43.81
N HIS A 212 20.14 -21.65 -43.19
CA HIS A 212 18.79 -21.71 -42.65
C HIS A 212 18.80 -21.74 -41.13
N GLY A 213 18.09 -20.79 -40.49
CA GLY A 213 17.84 -20.76 -39.04
C GLY A 213 16.47 -21.35 -38.73
N LEU A 214 16.39 -22.23 -37.74
CA LEU A 214 15.13 -22.78 -37.22
C LEU A 214 14.99 -22.40 -35.73
N LYS A 215 13.87 -21.75 -35.37
CA LYS A 215 13.51 -21.43 -34.01
C LYS A 215 12.12 -21.99 -33.73
N VAL A 216 12.03 -22.86 -32.70
CA VAL A 216 10.77 -23.46 -32.26
C VAL A 216 10.68 -23.32 -30.75
N MET A 217 9.51 -22.93 -30.24
CA MET A 217 9.20 -22.88 -28.83
C MET A 217 7.94 -23.69 -28.54
N LEU A 218 8.02 -24.52 -27.51
CA LEU A 218 6.87 -25.21 -26.90
C LEU A 218 6.79 -24.71 -25.43
N GLY A 219 5.61 -24.33 -25.00
CA GLY A 219 5.41 -23.83 -23.64
C GLY A 219 4.16 -24.40 -22.98
N TYR A 220 4.24 -24.57 -21.68
CA TYR A 220 3.14 -24.82 -20.77
C TYR A 220 3.14 -23.74 -19.69
N HIS A 221 1.96 -23.16 -19.43
CA HIS A 221 1.75 -22.17 -18.37
C HIS A 221 0.57 -22.59 -17.50
N ALA A 222 0.72 -22.45 -16.20
CA ALA A 222 -0.36 -22.60 -15.23
C ALA A 222 -0.31 -21.47 -14.22
N GLU A 223 -1.49 -20.89 -13.94
CA GLU A 223 -1.66 -19.84 -12.96
C GLU A 223 -2.76 -20.22 -11.96
N LYS A 224 -2.53 -19.92 -10.69
CA LYS A 224 -3.55 -19.93 -9.65
C LYS A 224 -3.59 -18.58 -8.96
N TYR A 225 -4.80 -18.04 -8.82
CA TYR A 225 -5.08 -16.78 -8.15
C TYR A 225 -6.07 -17.00 -7.03
N ASP A 226 -5.72 -16.53 -5.80
CA ASP A 226 -6.57 -16.59 -4.62
C ASP A 226 -6.76 -15.16 -4.07
N VAL A 227 -8.00 -14.83 -3.69
CA VAL A 227 -8.34 -13.58 -2.99
C VAL A 227 -9.10 -13.90 -1.73
N ARG A 228 -8.72 -13.24 -0.64
CA ARG A 228 -9.44 -13.24 0.63
C ARG A 228 -9.72 -11.81 1.03
N TYR A 229 -10.97 -11.54 1.35
CA TYR A 229 -11.42 -10.23 1.77
C TYR A 229 -12.26 -10.37 3.02
N ASN A 230 -12.01 -9.50 4.01
CA ASN A 230 -12.83 -9.33 5.19
C ASN A 230 -13.04 -7.83 5.42
N LYS A 231 -14.29 -7.46 5.75
CA LYS A 231 -14.65 -6.09 6.15
C LYS A 231 -15.47 -6.17 7.41
N GLU A 232 -15.14 -5.34 8.38
CA GLU A 232 -15.83 -5.20 9.65
C GLU A 232 -16.17 -3.74 9.89
N TYR A 233 -17.35 -3.50 10.49
CA TYR A 233 -17.80 -2.15 10.82
C TYR A 233 -18.61 -2.18 12.12
N ARG A 234 -18.37 -1.20 12.99
CA ARG A 234 -19.16 -0.92 14.18
C ARG A 234 -19.24 0.56 14.46
N GLU A 235 -20.27 0.95 15.21
CA GLU A 235 -20.51 2.30 15.73
C GLU A 235 -20.69 2.29 17.25
N ASN A 236 -20.86 3.49 17.82
CA ASN A 236 -21.17 3.72 19.22
C ASN A 236 -20.12 3.12 20.16
N PHE A 237 -18.88 3.54 19.98
CA PHE A 237 -17.80 3.24 20.91
C PHE A 237 -17.93 4.08 22.19
N PRO A 238 -17.49 3.57 23.35
CA PRO A 238 -17.61 4.27 24.63
C PRO A 238 -16.93 5.64 24.67
N ASN A 239 -15.84 5.78 23.91
CA ASN A 239 -15.07 7.03 23.76
C ASN A 239 -14.29 7.00 22.44
N ASN A 240 -13.52 8.06 22.16
CA ASN A 240 -12.69 8.18 20.95
C ASN A 240 -11.30 7.52 21.08
N GLU A 241 -10.98 6.89 22.22
CA GLU A 241 -9.66 6.26 22.45
C GLU A 241 -9.72 4.72 22.23
N LEU A 242 -10.90 4.12 22.40
CA LEU A 242 -11.10 2.67 22.25
C LEU A 242 -11.46 2.31 20.81
N ASP A 243 -10.46 2.34 19.94
CA ASP A 243 -10.59 2.05 18.51
C ASP A 243 -10.38 0.57 18.16
N TYR A 244 -10.90 -0.33 19.00
CA TYR A 244 -10.88 -1.77 18.78
C TYR A 244 -12.29 -2.29 18.45
N MET A 245 -12.41 -3.12 17.42
CA MET A 245 -13.70 -3.59 16.90
C MET A 245 -14.63 -4.16 17.98
N PHE A 246 -14.08 -4.89 18.98
CA PHE A 246 -14.88 -5.47 20.07
C PHE A 246 -15.51 -4.42 21.00
N ALA A 247 -14.99 -3.18 21.04
CA ALA A 247 -15.48 -2.12 21.93
C ALA A 247 -16.72 -1.40 21.38
N GLY A 248 -16.98 -1.49 20.08
CA GLY A 248 -18.19 -0.92 19.47
C GLY A 248 -19.45 -1.70 19.80
N ALA A 249 -20.61 -1.05 19.65
CA ALA A 249 -21.90 -1.68 19.94
C ALA A 249 -22.15 -2.85 18.98
N SER A 250 -22.45 -4.03 19.55
CA SER A 250 -22.68 -5.25 18.76
C SER A 250 -23.92 -5.16 17.86
N ALA A 251 -24.90 -4.34 18.21
CA ALA A 251 -26.10 -4.11 17.41
C ALA A 251 -25.83 -3.38 16.09
N THR A 252 -24.67 -2.72 15.95
CA THR A 252 -24.28 -1.98 14.75
C THR A 252 -23.26 -2.72 13.89
N GLN A 253 -22.90 -3.95 14.25
CA GLN A 253 -21.95 -4.76 13.52
C GLN A 253 -22.45 -5.12 12.13
N THR A 254 -21.60 -4.86 11.11
CA THR A 254 -21.73 -5.41 9.76
C THR A 254 -20.40 -6.06 9.34
N ASN A 255 -20.51 -7.17 8.61
CA ASN A 255 -19.36 -7.96 8.14
C ASN A 255 -19.38 -8.01 6.61
#